data_fe97e42f0f6bd320635f78fd62b86a4d
#
_entry.id   fe97e42f0f6bd320635f78fd62b86a4d
#
_cell.length_a   1.000
_cell.length_b   1.000
_cell.length_c   1.000
_cell.angle_alpha   90.00
_cell.angle_beta   90.00
_cell.angle_gamma   90.00
#
_symmetry.space_group_name_H-M   'P 1'
#
loop_
_entity.id
_entity.type
_entity.pdbx_description
1 polymer ?
#
loop_
_entity_poly.entity_id
_entity_poly.type
_entity_poly.pdbx_seq_one_letter_code
_entity_poly.pdbx_strand_id
1 'polypeptide(L)'
;MKAKTIRRIIGITALVLWAVVIASRFLFIFGNRYRLAWQLDNWAFLFAPILTLVYAVMLTIHISRGKHWAVKLSEWLGCTFVILVCFVTFFCAGVNLNYKVWDNKDYVVYSEYGGFSDPDVYVMYKRCGFVDRYMYILDFYSYNPPYVLGDDNMGGINSAEYLIYEDLNLIQCDAVVRDYTNEDHTFNATIFYRLDNGHRYNESQNDSLFALIK
;
A
#
# COMPACT_ATOMS: atom_id res chain seq x y z
N MET A 1 -10.85 -4.57 -35.22
CA MET A 1 -11.67 -3.67 -34.37
C MET A 1 -11.51 -2.22 -34.85
N LYS A 2 -12.60 -1.43 -35.01
CA LYS A 2 -12.48 -0.05 -35.51
C LYS A 2 -11.84 0.84 -34.46
N ALA A 3 -10.92 1.75 -34.84
CA ALA A 3 -10.19 2.66 -33.94
C ALA A 3 -11.12 3.45 -32.96
N LYS A 4 -12.33 3.77 -33.39
CA LYS A 4 -13.36 4.41 -32.55
C LYS A 4 -13.77 3.54 -31.35
N THR A 5 -13.90 2.22 -31.55
CA THR A 5 -14.27 1.28 -30.49
C THR A 5 -13.16 1.14 -29.46
N ILE A 6 -11.89 1.01 -29.92
CA ILE A 6 -10.72 0.92 -29.02
C ILE A 6 -10.63 2.15 -28.13
N ARG A 7 -10.72 3.36 -28.72
CA ARG A 7 -10.67 4.61 -27.97
C ARG A 7 -11.78 4.68 -26.92
N ARG A 8 -13.02 4.28 -27.26
CA ARG A 8 -14.15 4.28 -26.33
C ARG A 8 -13.90 3.33 -25.15
N ILE A 9 -13.37 2.13 -25.42
CA ILE A 9 -13.04 1.15 -24.37
C ILE A 9 -11.98 1.74 -23.43
N ILE A 10 -10.87 2.27 -23.95
CA ILE A 10 -9.80 2.86 -23.14
C ILE A 10 -10.33 4.00 -22.27
N GLY A 11 -11.15 4.91 -22.84
CA GLY A 11 -11.73 6.01 -22.08
C GLY A 11 -12.67 5.56 -20.95
N ILE A 12 -13.51 4.56 -21.21
CA ILE A 12 -14.41 4.01 -20.18
C ILE A 12 -13.59 3.31 -19.09
N THR A 13 -12.58 2.51 -19.45
CA THR A 13 -11.73 1.83 -18.48
C THR A 13 -10.97 2.83 -17.61
N ALA A 14 -10.40 3.88 -18.18
CA ALA A 14 -9.74 4.94 -17.42
C ALA A 14 -10.69 5.60 -16.42
N LEU A 15 -11.92 5.91 -16.85
CA LEU A 15 -12.94 6.52 -16.00
C LEU A 15 -13.35 5.60 -14.85
N VAL A 16 -13.52 4.30 -15.10
CA VAL A 16 -13.82 3.30 -14.06
C VAL A 16 -12.68 3.21 -13.05
N LEU A 17 -11.41 3.18 -13.50
CA LEU A 17 -10.27 3.15 -12.60
C LEU A 17 -10.19 4.41 -11.73
N TRP A 18 -10.44 5.60 -12.30
CA TRP A 18 -10.50 6.82 -11.50
C TRP A 18 -11.66 6.80 -10.49
N ALA A 19 -12.80 6.24 -10.84
CA ALA A 19 -13.90 6.06 -9.89
C ALA A 19 -13.50 5.15 -8.73
N VAL A 20 -12.74 4.06 -8.99
CA VAL A 20 -12.19 3.20 -7.93
C VAL A 20 -11.21 3.96 -7.05
N VAL A 21 -10.29 4.75 -7.62
CA VAL A 21 -9.34 5.58 -6.86
C VAL A 21 -10.07 6.58 -5.96
N ILE A 22 -11.05 7.29 -6.50
CA ILE A 22 -11.84 8.27 -5.75
C ILE A 22 -12.62 7.58 -4.62
N ALA A 23 -13.28 6.45 -4.92
CA ALA A 23 -14.04 5.70 -3.93
C ALA A 23 -13.16 5.19 -2.80
N SER A 24 -11.96 4.66 -3.11
CA SER A 24 -11.02 4.19 -2.09
C SER A 24 -10.55 5.32 -1.18
N ARG A 25 -10.25 6.51 -1.75
CA ARG A 25 -9.86 7.69 -0.97
C ARG A 25 -11.02 8.20 -0.10
N PHE A 26 -12.25 8.15 -0.62
CA PHE A 26 -13.44 8.51 0.14
C PHE A 26 -13.66 7.57 1.35
N LEU A 27 -13.53 6.27 1.16
CA LEU A 27 -13.61 5.27 2.23
C LEU A 27 -12.53 5.47 3.29
N PHE A 28 -11.34 5.92 2.89
CA PHE A 28 -10.24 6.21 3.80
C PHE A 28 -10.44 7.50 4.60
N ILE A 29 -10.94 8.58 3.96
CA ILE A 29 -11.09 9.91 4.55
C ILE A 29 -12.25 9.96 5.58
N PHE A 30 -13.34 9.24 5.36
CA PHE A 30 -14.54 9.30 6.23
C PHE A 30 -14.48 8.40 7.48
N GLY A 31 -13.28 8.13 7.98
CA GLY A 31 -13.09 7.64 9.36
C GLY A 31 -13.31 6.16 9.60
N ASN A 32 -13.75 5.42 8.60
CA ASN A 32 -13.94 3.98 8.71
C ASN A 32 -12.74 3.14 8.24
N ARG A 33 -11.60 3.75 7.98
CA ARG A 33 -10.32 3.10 7.64
C ARG A 33 -10.49 1.75 6.92
N TYR A 34 -11.28 1.75 5.85
CA TYR A 34 -11.44 0.59 4.98
C TYR A 34 -10.47 0.69 3.81
N ARG A 35 -9.97 -0.44 3.40
CA ARG A 35 -9.13 -0.58 2.23
C ARG A 35 -9.78 -1.56 1.26
N LEU A 36 -9.59 -1.35 -0.05
CA LEU A 36 -10.02 -2.33 -1.03
C LEU A 36 -9.12 -3.58 -0.95
N ALA A 37 -9.75 -4.75 -0.86
CA ALA A 37 -9.05 -6.02 -0.84
C ALA A 37 -8.16 -6.19 -2.09
N TRP A 38 -7.13 -7.02 -2.00
CA TRP A 38 -6.17 -7.32 -3.07
C TRP A 38 -5.43 -6.10 -3.64
N GLN A 39 -5.34 -5.02 -2.86
CA GLN A 39 -4.68 -3.77 -3.30
C GLN A 39 -5.27 -3.20 -4.61
N LEU A 40 -6.56 -3.38 -4.85
CA LEU A 40 -7.23 -2.89 -6.06
C LEU A 40 -7.10 -1.38 -6.23
N ASP A 41 -7.05 -0.63 -5.15
CA ASP A 41 -6.80 0.80 -5.12
C ASP A 41 -5.40 1.15 -5.62
N ASN A 42 -4.37 0.42 -5.23
CA ASN A 42 -3.00 0.62 -5.70
C ASN A 42 -2.90 0.35 -7.22
N TRP A 43 -3.48 -0.76 -7.68
CA TRP A 43 -3.51 -1.08 -9.11
C TRP A 43 -4.30 -0.04 -9.91
N ALA A 44 -5.47 0.37 -9.40
CA ALA A 44 -6.25 1.42 -10.05
C ALA A 44 -5.46 2.74 -10.11
N PHE A 45 -4.77 3.12 -9.04
CA PHE A 45 -3.96 4.32 -8.97
C PHE A 45 -2.75 4.28 -9.93
N LEU A 46 -2.19 3.10 -10.18
CA LEU A 46 -1.11 2.89 -11.13
C LEU A 46 -1.60 2.98 -12.59
N PHE A 47 -2.71 2.30 -12.91
CA PHE A 47 -3.16 2.17 -14.29
C PHE A 47 -4.04 3.32 -14.78
N ALA A 48 -4.76 4.01 -13.89
CA ALA A 48 -5.63 5.12 -14.27
C ALA A 48 -4.89 6.25 -15.02
N PRO A 49 -3.74 6.77 -14.55
CA PRO A 49 -3.02 7.82 -15.28
C PRO A 49 -2.44 7.32 -16.61
N ILE A 50 -1.97 6.06 -16.67
CA ILE A 50 -1.44 5.50 -17.92
C ILE A 50 -2.53 5.43 -18.99
N LEU A 51 -3.70 4.90 -18.66
CA LEU A 51 -4.81 4.81 -19.60
C LEU A 51 -5.37 6.19 -19.98
N THR A 52 -5.37 7.14 -19.04
CA THR A 52 -5.75 8.53 -19.32
C THR A 52 -4.80 9.19 -20.31
N LEU A 53 -3.49 8.98 -20.14
CA LEU A 53 -2.46 9.43 -21.07
C LEU A 53 -2.69 8.87 -22.49
N VAL A 54 -2.84 7.56 -22.60
CA VAL A 54 -3.09 6.89 -23.90
C VAL A 54 -4.37 7.44 -24.55
N TYR A 55 -5.41 7.60 -23.75
CA TYR A 55 -6.68 8.16 -24.24
C TYR A 55 -6.52 9.61 -24.73
N ALA A 56 -5.84 10.47 -23.96
CA ALA A 56 -5.60 11.87 -24.31
C ALA A 56 -4.82 12.00 -25.61
N VAL A 57 -3.74 11.23 -25.80
CA VAL A 57 -2.95 11.21 -27.04
C VAL A 57 -3.81 10.75 -28.22
N MET A 58 -4.54 9.65 -28.09
CA MET A 58 -5.43 9.15 -29.16
C MET A 58 -6.53 10.15 -29.52
N LEU A 59 -7.08 10.84 -28.52
CA LEU A 59 -8.11 11.87 -28.71
C LEU A 59 -7.53 13.07 -29.44
N THR A 60 -6.38 13.58 -29.00
CA THR A 60 -5.70 14.74 -29.61
C THR A 60 -5.35 14.48 -31.09
N ILE A 61 -4.76 13.31 -31.40
CA ILE A 61 -4.48 12.92 -32.80
C ILE A 61 -5.77 12.87 -33.64
N HIS A 62 -6.87 12.39 -33.05
CA HIS A 62 -8.13 12.29 -33.77
C HIS A 62 -8.77 13.67 -34.05
N ILE A 63 -8.78 14.54 -33.03
CA ILE A 63 -9.41 15.86 -33.12
C ILE A 63 -8.60 16.82 -33.97
N SER A 64 -7.27 16.73 -33.91
CA SER A 64 -6.35 17.63 -34.65
C SER A 64 -6.33 17.39 -36.17
N ARG A 65 -6.90 16.27 -36.64
CA ARG A 65 -6.94 15.97 -38.09
C ARG A 65 -7.71 17.04 -38.88
N GLY A 66 -7.06 17.60 -39.87
CA GLY A 66 -7.69 18.57 -40.79
C GLY A 66 -7.87 19.99 -40.23
N LYS A 67 -7.44 20.30 -39.03
CA LYS A 67 -7.56 21.62 -38.41
C LYS A 67 -6.41 22.57 -38.74
N HIS A 68 -6.64 23.87 -38.52
CA HIS A 68 -5.63 24.91 -38.64
C HIS A 68 -4.55 24.72 -37.58
N TRP A 69 -3.29 25.15 -37.86
CA TRP A 69 -2.15 24.95 -37.01
C TRP A 69 -2.33 25.49 -35.57
N ALA A 70 -2.95 26.67 -35.41
CA ALA A 70 -3.17 27.29 -34.09
C ALA A 70 -4.07 26.44 -33.20
N VAL A 71 -5.13 25.83 -33.77
CA VAL A 71 -6.03 24.92 -33.06
C VAL A 71 -5.30 23.64 -32.68
N LYS A 72 -4.44 23.12 -33.58
CA LYS A 72 -3.59 21.95 -33.26
C LYS A 72 -2.67 22.24 -32.08
N LEU A 73 -2.03 23.42 -32.05
CA LEU A 73 -1.14 23.82 -30.99
C LEU A 73 -1.87 23.86 -29.64
N SER A 74 -3.05 24.46 -29.56
CA SER A 74 -3.82 24.52 -28.32
C SER A 74 -4.26 23.15 -27.81
N GLU A 75 -4.64 22.23 -28.70
CA GLU A 75 -4.99 20.85 -28.37
C GLU A 75 -3.78 20.04 -27.86
N TRP A 76 -2.61 20.23 -28.48
CA TRP A 76 -1.37 19.60 -28.01
C TRP A 76 -0.90 20.16 -26.66
N LEU A 77 -1.08 21.46 -26.41
CA LEU A 77 -0.80 22.05 -25.08
C LEU A 77 -1.72 21.46 -24.02
N GLY A 78 -3.01 21.31 -24.33
CA GLY A 78 -3.96 20.61 -23.43
C GLY A 78 -3.56 19.17 -23.16
N CYS A 79 -3.13 18.44 -24.20
CA CYS A 79 -2.62 17.08 -24.04
C CYS A 79 -1.37 17.04 -23.16
N THR A 80 -0.43 17.96 -23.36
CA THR A 80 0.81 18.07 -22.56
C THR A 80 0.47 18.33 -21.08
N PHE A 81 -0.51 19.18 -20.79
CA PHE A 81 -0.98 19.42 -19.43
C PHE A 81 -1.53 18.13 -18.79
N VAL A 82 -2.37 17.36 -19.50
CA VAL A 82 -2.88 16.07 -19.02
C VAL A 82 -1.74 15.09 -18.77
N ILE A 83 -0.73 15.05 -19.66
CA ILE A 83 0.47 14.22 -19.50
C ILE A 83 1.20 14.58 -18.20
N LEU A 84 1.38 15.88 -17.94
CA LEU A 84 2.07 16.36 -16.74
C LEU A 84 1.30 15.95 -15.47
N VAL A 85 -0.01 16.14 -15.44
CA VAL A 85 -0.87 15.73 -14.32
C VAL A 85 -0.79 14.22 -14.09
N CYS A 86 -0.88 13.41 -15.16
CA CYS A 86 -0.74 11.95 -15.06
C CYS A 86 0.64 11.54 -14.55
N PHE A 87 1.71 12.22 -15.00
CA PHE A 87 3.07 11.94 -14.54
C PHE A 87 3.25 12.26 -13.05
N VAL A 88 2.79 13.42 -12.59
CA VAL A 88 2.83 13.78 -11.16
C VAL A 88 2.03 12.78 -10.33
N THR A 89 0.82 12.40 -10.78
CA THR A 89 -0.01 11.42 -10.10
C THR A 89 0.71 10.06 -10.02
N PHE A 90 1.32 9.63 -11.12
CA PHE A 90 2.06 8.36 -11.18
C PHE A 90 3.28 8.38 -10.26
N PHE A 91 4.02 9.49 -10.22
CA PHE A 91 5.17 9.65 -9.32
C PHE A 91 4.74 9.61 -7.85
N CYS A 92 3.67 10.33 -7.51
CA CYS A 92 3.12 10.27 -6.15
C CYS A 92 2.61 8.87 -5.78
N ALA A 93 2.09 8.10 -6.76
CA ALA A 93 1.70 6.71 -6.54
C ALA A 93 2.88 5.82 -6.20
N GLY A 94 3.98 5.97 -6.95
CA GLY A 94 5.20 5.19 -6.74
C GLY A 94 5.83 5.40 -5.37
N VAL A 95 5.65 6.60 -4.80
CA VAL A 95 6.17 6.95 -3.46
C VAL A 95 5.29 6.41 -2.33
N ASN A 96 3.99 6.16 -2.60
CA ASN A 96 3.01 5.73 -1.58
C ASN A 96 2.50 4.29 -1.80
N LEU A 97 3.25 3.45 -2.50
CA LEU A 97 2.87 2.06 -2.69
C LEU A 97 3.05 1.29 -1.38
N ASN A 98 1.94 1.09 -0.69
CA ASN A 98 1.87 0.17 0.42
C ASN A 98 1.98 -1.26 -0.10
N TYR A 99 2.79 -2.10 0.49
CA TYR A 99 2.93 -3.47 0.07
C TYR A 99 2.40 -4.44 1.14
N LYS A 100 1.85 -5.54 0.65
CA LYS A 100 1.38 -6.61 1.52
C LYS A 100 2.58 -7.38 2.05
N VAL A 101 2.69 -7.44 3.38
CA VAL A 101 3.76 -8.17 4.08
C VAL A 101 3.33 -9.60 4.33
N TRP A 102 2.08 -9.79 4.78
CA TRP A 102 1.54 -11.09 5.12
C TRP A 102 0.03 -11.14 4.98
N ASP A 103 -0.54 -12.30 4.69
CA ASP A 103 -1.98 -12.52 4.71
C ASP A 103 -2.38 -13.97 4.99
N ASN A 104 -3.55 -14.11 5.58
CA ASN A 104 -4.28 -15.36 5.67
C ASN A 104 -5.72 -15.18 5.21
N LYS A 105 -6.60 -16.15 5.54
CA LYS A 105 -8.02 -16.10 5.16
C LYS A 105 -8.77 -14.89 5.75
N ASP A 106 -8.47 -14.53 7.00
CA ASP A 106 -9.26 -13.58 7.78
C ASP A 106 -8.55 -12.25 8.04
N TYR A 107 -7.21 -12.23 7.94
CA TYR A 107 -6.38 -11.07 8.26
C TYR A 107 -5.33 -10.80 7.20
N VAL A 108 -4.87 -9.56 7.12
CA VAL A 108 -3.79 -9.11 6.24
C VAL A 108 -2.99 -8.02 6.92
N VAL A 109 -1.67 -8.05 6.74
CA VAL A 109 -0.75 -7.02 7.22
C VAL A 109 -0.13 -6.30 6.02
N TYR A 110 -0.27 -4.99 6.01
CA TYR A 110 0.37 -4.12 5.04
C TYR A 110 1.50 -3.31 5.71
N SER A 111 2.59 -3.13 4.99
CA SER A 111 3.53 -2.07 5.29
C SER A 111 3.04 -0.80 4.64
N GLU A 112 2.83 0.24 5.43
CA GLU A 112 2.44 1.56 4.96
C GLU A 112 3.63 2.50 5.07
N TYR A 113 3.91 3.24 3.99
CA TYR A 113 5.00 4.18 3.94
C TYR A 113 4.76 5.32 4.92
N GLY A 114 5.64 5.48 5.90
CA GLY A 114 5.54 6.52 6.92
C GLY A 114 5.93 7.93 6.46
N GLY A 115 6.64 8.04 5.32
CA GLY A 115 7.15 9.32 4.80
C GLY A 115 8.66 9.26 4.53
N PHE A 116 9.24 10.38 4.07
CA PHE A 116 10.68 10.43 3.76
C PHE A 116 11.59 10.30 4.99
N SER A 117 11.08 10.59 6.17
CA SER A 117 11.82 10.57 7.44
C SER A 117 11.30 9.55 8.43
N ASP A 118 10.10 9.01 8.18
CA ASP A 118 9.46 8.10 9.10
C ASP A 118 9.60 6.66 8.59
N PRO A 119 9.88 5.73 9.47
CA PRO A 119 9.95 4.33 9.11
C PRO A 119 8.58 3.78 8.67
N ASP A 120 8.61 2.69 7.90
CA ASP A 120 7.39 1.99 7.49
C ASP A 120 6.57 1.52 8.69
N VAL A 121 5.27 1.70 8.61
CA VAL A 121 4.33 1.31 9.65
C VAL A 121 3.61 0.04 9.24
N TYR A 122 3.57 -0.95 10.12
CA TYR A 122 2.87 -2.20 9.87
C TYR A 122 1.44 -2.11 10.39
N VAL A 123 0.48 -2.29 9.50
CA VAL A 123 -0.94 -2.12 9.82
C VAL A 123 -1.68 -3.42 9.59
N MET A 124 -2.41 -3.87 10.59
CA MET A 124 -3.26 -5.05 10.48
C MET A 124 -4.68 -4.67 10.09
N TYR A 125 -5.22 -5.44 9.15
CA TYR A 125 -6.59 -5.34 8.68
C TYR A 125 -7.30 -6.68 8.79
N LYS A 126 -8.60 -6.64 9.07
CA LYS A 126 -9.48 -7.81 9.01
C LYS A 126 -10.15 -7.85 7.64
N ARG A 127 -10.15 -9.01 6.99
CA ARG A 127 -10.81 -9.19 5.70
C ARG A 127 -12.33 -9.25 5.84
N CYS A 128 -13.02 -8.43 5.06
CA CYS A 128 -14.47 -8.35 5.01
C CYS A 128 -14.95 -8.45 3.55
N GLY A 129 -14.57 -9.52 2.86
CA GLY A 129 -14.90 -9.74 1.44
C GLY A 129 -14.09 -8.87 0.51
N PHE A 130 -14.71 -7.87 -0.16
CA PHE A 130 -14.03 -6.96 -1.09
C PHE A 130 -13.34 -5.77 -0.42
N VAL A 131 -13.45 -5.63 0.89
CA VAL A 131 -12.82 -4.58 1.68
C VAL A 131 -12.09 -5.18 2.86
N ASP A 132 -10.94 -4.61 3.18
CA ASP A 132 -10.18 -4.91 4.38
C ASP A 132 -10.47 -3.79 5.39
N ARG A 133 -10.92 -4.15 6.58
CA ARG A 133 -11.22 -3.21 7.66
C ARG A 133 -9.99 -3.01 8.53
N TYR A 134 -9.59 -1.76 8.69
CA TYR A 134 -8.52 -1.38 9.61
C TYR A 134 -8.81 -1.87 11.03
N MET A 135 -7.81 -2.44 11.65
CA MET A 135 -7.84 -2.82 13.06
C MET A 135 -6.94 -1.89 13.88
N TYR A 136 -5.64 -1.98 13.71
CA TYR A 136 -4.65 -1.21 14.45
C TYR A 136 -3.28 -1.25 13.77
N ILE A 137 -2.40 -0.40 14.25
CA ILE A 137 -0.98 -0.40 13.92
C ILE A 137 -0.28 -1.40 14.84
N LEU A 138 0.54 -2.27 14.25
CA LEU A 138 1.42 -3.15 14.99
C LEU A 138 2.66 -2.32 15.39
N ASP A 139 2.83 -2.10 16.67
CA ASP A 139 3.95 -1.33 17.21
C ASP A 139 5.24 -2.17 17.14
N PHE A 140 5.97 -2.01 16.04
CA PHE A 140 7.22 -2.72 15.80
C PHE A 140 8.44 -1.94 16.34
N TYR A 141 8.35 -0.61 16.43
CA TYR A 141 9.48 0.27 16.74
C TYR A 141 9.98 0.23 18.18
N SER A 142 9.18 -0.29 19.08
CA SER A 142 9.62 -0.47 20.48
C SER A 142 10.46 -1.73 20.71
N TYR A 143 10.82 -2.46 19.64
CA TYR A 143 11.67 -3.62 19.75
C TYR A 143 13.14 -3.21 19.78
N ASN A 144 13.72 -3.12 20.97
CA ASN A 144 15.16 -3.06 21.21
C ASN A 144 15.65 -4.44 21.60
N PRO A 145 16.18 -5.26 20.69
CA PRO A 145 16.77 -6.51 21.07
C PRO A 145 17.97 -6.24 22.01
N PRO A 146 18.20 -7.06 23.04
CA PRO A 146 19.24 -6.83 24.03
C PRO A 146 20.67 -6.84 23.46
N TYR A 147 20.81 -7.10 22.17
CA TYR A 147 22.10 -7.23 21.47
C TYR A 147 22.40 -6.10 20.49
N VAL A 148 21.49 -5.16 20.26
CA VAL A 148 21.73 -4.03 19.36
C VAL A 148 22.19 -2.86 20.22
N LEU A 149 23.49 -2.70 20.29
CA LEU A 149 24.17 -1.57 20.93
C LEU A 149 23.99 -0.32 20.05
N GLY A 150 23.08 0.55 20.41
CA GLY A 150 22.95 1.87 19.78
C GLY A 150 21.48 2.27 19.55
N ASP A 151 21.14 3.40 20.06
CA ASP A 151 19.77 3.91 20.24
C ASP A 151 18.93 4.15 18.97
N ASP A 152 19.47 3.99 17.75
CA ASP A 152 18.83 4.49 16.54
C ASP A 152 18.80 3.52 15.34
N ASN A 153 19.15 2.24 15.49
CA ASN A 153 19.39 1.38 14.33
C ASN A 153 18.44 0.20 14.19
N MET A 154 17.14 0.48 14.18
CA MET A 154 16.18 -0.56 13.82
C MET A 154 16.12 -0.77 12.32
N GLY A 155 16.55 -1.94 11.89
CA GLY A 155 16.40 -2.42 10.55
C GLY A 155 14.94 -2.69 10.21
N GLY A 156 14.58 -2.49 8.95
CA GLY A 156 13.27 -2.91 8.44
C GLY A 156 13.06 -4.42 8.59
N ILE A 157 11.82 -4.84 8.64
CA ILE A 157 11.46 -6.26 8.55
C ILE A 157 11.73 -6.74 7.14
N ASN A 158 12.60 -7.73 6.97
CA ASN A 158 12.81 -8.40 5.70
C ASN A 158 11.66 -9.35 5.36
N SER A 159 11.19 -10.09 6.36
CA SER A 159 10.04 -10.98 6.25
C SER A 159 9.41 -11.18 7.62
N ALA A 160 8.11 -11.38 7.66
CA ALA A 160 7.39 -11.69 8.88
C ALA A 160 6.32 -12.74 8.60
N GLU A 161 6.18 -13.67 9.52
CA GLU A 161 5.07 -14.63 9.57
C GLU A 161 4.24 -14.36 10.83
N TYR A 162 2.92 -14.34 10.67
CA TYR A 162 2.01 -14.05 11.77
C TYR A 162 1.14 -15.26 12.05
N LEU A 163 1.17 -15.73 13.28
CA LEU A 163 0.28 -16.77 13.81
C LEU A 163 -0.73 -16.11 14.74
N ILE A 164 -2.01 -16.35 14.49
CA ILE A 164 -3.12 -15.73 15.21
C ILE A 164 -3.83 -16.79 16.05
N TYR A 165 -3.87 -16.55 17.35
CA TYR A 165 -4.53 -17.39 18.35
C TYR A 165 -5.72 -16.60 18.90
N GLU A 166 -6.89 -16.72 18.24
CA GLU A 166 -8.08 -15.94 18.59
C GLU A 166 -8.55 -16.24 20.02
N ASP A 167 -8.53 -17.52 20.43
CA ASP A 167 -8.93 -17.97 21.76
C ASP A 167 -8.07 -17.38 22.89
N LEU A 168 -6.82 -17.06 22.58
CA LEU A 168 -5.85 -16.48 23.52
C LEU A 168 -5.75 -14.95 23.38
N ASN A 169 -6.48 -14.34 22.45
CA ASN A 169 -6.34 -12.93 22.10
C ASN A 169 -4.88 -12.54 21.79
N LEU A 170 -4.17 -13.42 21.06
CA LEU A 170 -2.73 -13.32 20.87
C LEU A 170 -2.36 -13.39 19.40
N ILE A 171 -1.37 -12.59 19.02
CA ILE A 171 -0.66 -12.66 17.73
C ILE A 171 0.80 -12.93 18.04
N GLN A 172 1.36 -13.97 17.45
CA GLN A 172 2.79 -14.20 17.39
C GLN A 172 3.30 -13.71 16.03
N CYS A 173 4.33 -12.88 16.04
CA CYS A 173 5.02 -12.41 14.85
C CYS A 173 6.46 -12.95 14.89
N ASP A 174 6.78 -13.85 13.98
CA ASP A 174 8.13 -14.34 13.75
C ASP A 174 8.74 -13.55 12.60
N ALA A 175 9.62 -12.61 12.92
CA ALA A 175 10.21 -11.67 11.98
C ALA A 175 11.70 -11.91 11.76
N VAL A 176 12.15 -11.75 10.53
CA VAL A 176 13.56 -11.59 10.18
C VAL A 176 13.83 -10.10 10.05
N VAL A 177 14.63 -9.59 10.96
CA VAL A 177 14.96 -8.18 11.08
C VAL A 177 16.35 -7.93 10.53
N ARG A 178 16.53 -6.87 9.75
CA ARG A 178 17.83 -6.44 9.23
C ARG A 178 18.49 -5.51 10.23
N ASP A 179 19.78 -5.69 10.45
CA ASP A 179 20.60 -4.74 11.21
C ASP A 179 21.05 -3.60 10.26
N TYR A 180 20.72 -2.35 10.58
CA TYR A 180 21.17 -1.20 9.78
C TYR A 180 22.64 -0.84 9.96
N THR A 181 23.25 -1.26 11.06
CA THR A 181 24.69 -1.04 11.26
C THR A 181 25.54 -1.97 10.41
N ASN A 182 24.96 -3.12 10.03
CA ASN A 182 25.60 -4.10 9.18
C ASN A 182 24.53 -4.78 8.31
N GLU A 183 24.33 -4.26 7.10
CA GLU A 183 23.27 -4.68 6.16
C GLU A 183 23.29 -6.20 5.86
N ASP A 184 24.42 -6.87 6.07
CA ASP A 184 24.55 -8.30 5.87
C ASP A 184 24.10 -9.13 7.09
N HIS A 185 23.84 -8.48 8.24
CA HIS A 185 23.38 -9.16 9.43
C HIS A 185 21.86 -9.10 9.56
N THR A 186 21.26 -10.27 9.63
CA THR A 186 19.86 -10.46 9.97
C THR A 186 19.74 -11.30 11.23
N PHE A 187 18.74 -11.01 12.06
CA PHE A 187 18.42 -11.82 13.23
C PHE A 187 16.93 -12.15 13.25
N ASN A 188 16.60 -13.28 13.89
CA ASN A 188 15.22 -13.70 14.06
C ASN A 188 14.70 -13.13 15.38
N ALA A 189 13.49 -12.56 15.33
CA ALA A 189 12.80 -12.03 16.49
C ALA A 189 11.38 -12.59 16.55
N THR A 190 10.96 -13.05 17.71
CA THR A 190 9.55 -13.39 17.96
C THR A 190 8.94 -12.33 18.85
N ILE A 191 7.87 -11.71 18.36
CA ILE A 191 7.18 -10.61 19.02
C ILE A 191 5.72 -11.02 19.22
N PHE A 192 5.19 -10.76 20.40
CA PHE A 192 3.81 -11.04 20.74
C PHE A 192 3.00 -9.74 20.81
N TYR A 193 1.81 -9.76 20.24
CA TYR A 193 0.85 -8.65 20.28
C TYR A 193 -0.50 -9.15 20.78
N ARG A 194 -1.28 -8.23 21.36
CA ARG A 194 -2.67 -8.47 21.67
C ARG A 194 -3.51 -8.32 20.42
N LEU A 195 -4.40 -9.28 20.18
CA LEU A 195 -5.26 -9.27 18.98
C LEU A 195 -6.35 -8.20 19.05
N ASP A 196 -6.75 -7.75 20.24
CA ASP A 196 -7.81 -6.75 20.40
C ASP A 196 -7.37 -5.32 20.09
N ASN A 197 -6.08 -4.98 20.29
CA ASN A 197 -5.61 -3.60 20.21
C ASN A 197 -4.22 -3.43 19.55
N GLY A 198 -3.52 -4.52 19.22
CA GLY A 198 -2.19 -4.49 18.60
C GLY A 198 -1.05 -4.08 19.52
N HIS A 199 -1.33 -3.87 20.83
CA HIS A 199 -0.26 -3.57 21.77
C HIS A 199 0.66 -4.78 21.98
N ARG A 200 1.94 -4.48 21.98
CA ARG A 200 2.99 -5.47 22.19
C ARG A 200 3.04 -5.91 23.66
N TYR A 201 3.27 -7.20 23.87
CA TYR A 201 3.65 -7.74 25.18
C TYR A 201 5.10 -7.41 25.52
N ASN A 202 5.41 -7.25 26.80
CA ASN A 202 6.79 -7.08 27.26
C ASN A 202 7.58 -8.36 27.03
N GLU A 203 8.86 -8.22 26.70
CA GLU A 203 9.76 -9.37 26.46
C GLU A 203 9.86 -10.33 27.66
N SER A 204 9.78 -9.80 28.88
CA SER A 204 9.74 -10.63 30.11
C SER A 204 8.56 -11.59 30.19
N GLN A 205 7.54 -11.42 29.34
CA GLN A 205 6.34 -12.28 29.28
C GLN A 205 6.44 -13.33 28.18
N ASN A 206 7.44 -13.27 27.30
CA ASN A 206 7.55 -14.16 26.15
C ASN A 206 7.59 -15.63 26.56
N ASP A 207 8.36 -16.00 27.58
CA ASP A 207 8.44 -17.40 28.04
C ASP A 207 7.09 -17.94 28.51
N SER A 208 6.31 -17.11 29.20
CA SER A 208 4.96 -17.50 29.66
C SER A 208 4.00 -17.60 28.48
N LEU A 209 4.10 -16.75 27.47
CA LEU A 209 3.30 -16.79 26.26
C LEU A 209 3.64 -18.00 25.38
N PHE A 210 4.93 -18.35 25.24
CA PHE A 210 5.34 -19.59 24.58
C PHE A 210 4.79 -20.85 25.27
N ALA A 211 4.65 -20.82 26.60
CA ALA A 211 4.06 -21.95 27.34
C ALA A 211 2.53 -22.08 27.11
N LEU A 212 1.83 -21.00 26.78
CA LEU A 212 0.41 -21.00 26.50
C LEU A 212 0.04 -21.53 25.10
N ILE A 213 0.97 -21.44 24.15
CA ILE A 213 0.75 -21.86 22.75
C ILE A 213 1.19 -23.30 22.47
N LYS A 214 1.89 -23.95 23.41
CA LYS A 214 2.25 -25.36 23.33
C LYS A 214 1.12 -26.28 23.80
#